data_d40541eb36e0d78617a432065c030028
#
_entry.id   d40541eb36e0d78617a432065c030028
#
_cell.length_a   1.000
_cell.length_b   1.000
_cell.length_c   1.000
_cell.angle_alpha   90.00
_cell.angle_beta   90.00
_cell.angle_gamma   90.00
#
_symmetry.space_group_name_H-M   'P 1'
#
loop_
_entity.id
_entity.type
_entity.pdbx_description
1 polymer ?
#
loop_
_entity_poly.entity_id
_entity_poly.type
_entity_poly.pdbx_seq_one_letter_code
_entity_poly.pdbx_strand_id
1 'polypeptide(L)'
;MDSKRNMGKDDIYQNKRGDINGDQFAFNAQRYNHRMEEEELRLLSSLGLTKEDIIDKTDPDLGTTRSAEAMLRSIERQRQYKQRVIEAARRKRETGKDIVIDQEDSNKERDIERILKYRCEQMSATRLNGVSINNSQVNQDFKVVQNVDNKEGLFLVTLLDNVVNATPQPLKESVDLLMEVDKALLSNVLLDIDEQTGKVNQILNHDEIIKQWDQCKDSLRKKYDFIRKEDTRDKLEYFLKVAEEQAHNLDSLSMMFNAKLFVNTFFDKYLVTDKNLFDPYKRVFNSQLFEDIAVELDFTQEILKESPNMVLIQRKSKMNKDTLPLSQIKEAYEKRFQPTIQYKFSDYNYSMVEKYVINTKYNFIVQSDVLFIEEVTNNLEVVTDFKLRKLV
;
A
#
# COMPACT_ATOMS: atom_id res chain seq x y z
N MET A 1 35.58 -32.98 -25.50
CA MET A 1 35.79 -32.80 -24.04
C MET A 1 35.18 -31.45 -23.68
N ASP A 2 33.86 -31.45 -23.49
CA ASP A 2 33.08 -30.25 -23.13
C ASP A 2 32.76 -30.31 -21.64
N SER A 3 33.40 -29.44 -20.89
CA SER A 3 33.06 -29.25 -19.49
C SER A 3 31.89 -28.23 -19.39
N LYS A 4 30.66 -28.72 -19.35
CA LYS A 4 29.51 -27.97 -18.93
C LYS A 4 29.66 -27.69 -17.40
N ARG A 5 29.98 -26.45 -17.04
CA ARG A 5 29.84 -25.97 -15.66
C ARG A 5 28.36 -25.99 -15.28
N ASN A 6 27.97 -26.86 -14.37
CA ASN A 6 26.74 -26.78 -13.62
C ASN A 6 26.79 -25.49 -12.79
N MET A 7 26.05 -24.47 -13.20
CA MET A 7 25.72 -23.36 -12.29
C MET A 7 24.78 -23.90 -11.21
N GLY A 8 25.24 -23.92 -9.99
CA GLY A 8 24.51 -24.43 -8.86
C GLY A 8 23.19 -23.67 -8.64
N LYS A 9 22.15 -24.41 -8.29
CA LYS A 9 20.83 -23.87 -7.95
C LYS A 9 20.87 -22.84 -6.80
N ASP A 10 21.93 -22.83 -6.01
CA ASP A 10 22.09 -21.96 -4.84
C ASP A 10 22.39 -20.50 -5.20
N ASP A 11 23.01 -20.21 -6.35
CA ASP A 11 23.30 -18.83 -6.77
C ASP A 11 22.04 -18.03 -7.19
N ILE A 12 20.98 -18.73 -7.61
CA ILE A 12 19.71 -18.09 -7.98
C ILE A 12 18.91 -17.69 -6.74
N TYR A 13 19.14 -18.35 -5.60
CA TYR A 13 18.38 -18.13 -4.36
C TYR A 13 18.98 -17.07 -3.44
N GLN A 14 20.30 -16.90 -3.43
CA GLN A 14 20.94 -15.87 -2.61
C GLN A 14 20.63 -14.44 -3.12
N ASN A 15 20.46 -14.25 -4.43
CA ASN A 15 20.10 -12.95 -5.01
C ASN A 15 18.63 -12.53 -4.78
N LYS A 16 17.75 -13.41 -4.31
CA LYS A 16 16.33 -13.07 -4.05
C LYS A 16 16.00 -12.72 -2.60
N ARG A 17 16.88 -13.06 -1.65
CA ARG A 17 16.66 -12.81 -0.21
C ARG A 17 17.11 -11.42 0.27
N GLY A 18 17.87 -10.68 -0.51
CA GLY A 18 18.50 -9.43 -0.07
C GLY A 18 18.12 -8.16 -0.83
N ASP A 19 17.72 -8.25 -2.08
CA ASP A 19 17.42 -7.09 -2.90
C ASP A 19 16.04 -7.25 -3.55
N ILE A 20 15.03 -6.68 -2.92
CA ILE A 20 13.93 -6.09 -3.67
C ILE A 20 14.65 -5.13 -4.61
N ASN A 21 14.76 -5.44 -5.91
CA ASN A 21 15.47 -4.67 -6.95
C ASN A 21 15.75 -3.23 -6.51
N GLY A 22 16.64 -3.07 -5.52
CA GLY A 22 16.98 -1.80 -4.90
C GLY A 22 17.41 -0.80 -5.95
N ASP A 23 18.13 -1.29 -6.97
CA ASP A 23 18.57 -0.49 -8.10
C ASP A 23 17.42 -0.04 -8.99
N GLN A 24 16.42 -0.89 -9.26
CA GLN A 24 15.28 -0.52 -10.11
C GLN A 24 14.32 0.42 -9.35
N PHE A 25 14.12 0.19 -8.04
CA PHE A 25 13.34 1.10 -7.19
C PHE A 25 14.03 2.46 -7.07
N ALA A 26 15.32 2.46 -6.73
CA ALA A 26 16.13 3.67 -6.65
C ALA A 26 16.21 4.39 -8.01
N PHE A 27 16.36 3.64 -9.11
CA PHE A 27 16.37 4.18 -10.47
C PHE A 27 15.04 4.84 -10.84
N ASN A 28 13.91 4.20 -10.54
CA ASN A 28 12.58 4.78 -10.81
C ASN A 28 12.33 6.02 -9.95
N ALA A 29 12.69 6.00 -8.68
CA ALA A 29 12.61 7.15 -7.80
C ALA A 29 13.53 8.29 -8.26
N GLN A 30 14.76 7.98 -8.71
CA GLN A 30 15.68 8.97 -9.27
C GLN A 30 15.15 9.58 -10.57
N ARG A 31 14.60 8.77 -11.47
CA ARG A 31 14.04 9.25 -12.74
C ARG A 31 12.81 10.14 -12.53
N TYR A 32 11.94 9.79 -11.56
CA TYR A 32 10.81 10.63 -11.18
C TYR A 32 11.28 11.96 -10.57
N ASN A 33 12.21 11.90 -9.63
CA ASN A 33 12.81 13.09 -9.01
C ASN A 33 13.49 13.99 -10.06
N HIS A 34 14.24 13.40 -11.00
CA HIS A 34 14.92 14.17 -12.04
C HIS A 34 13.92 14.89 -12.95
N ARG A 35 12.82 14.22 -13.34
CA ARG A 35 11.77 14.83 -14.14
C ARG A 35 11.04 15.96 -13.37
N MET A 36 10.73 15.73 -12.09
CA MET A 36 10.13 16.76 -11.23
C MET A 36 11.08 17.95 -11.02
N GLU A 37 12.37 17.70 -10.83
CA GLU A 37 13.39 18.76 -10.73
C GLU A 37 13.47 19.61 -12.02
N GLU A 38 13.40 18.99 -13.20
CA GLU A 38 13.40 19.71 -14.46
C GLU A 38 12.14 20.59 -14.65
N GLU A 39 10.96 20.06 -14.37
CA GLU A 39 9.70 20.80 -14.46
C GLU A 39 9.69 21.98 -13.46
N GLU A 40 10.21 21.74 -12.26
CA GLU A 40 10.35 22.76 -11.23
C GLU A 40 11.34 23.85 -11.64
N LEU A 41 12.49 23.49 -12.17
CA LEU A 41 13.46 24.45 -12.68
C LEU A 41 12.91 25.31 -13.81
N ARG A 42 12.12 24.71 -14.71
CA ARG A 42 11.41 25.45 -15.76
C ARG A 42 10.40 26.44 -15.17
N LEU A 43 9.65 26.00 -14.14
CA LEU A 43 8.71 26.88 -13.45
C LEU A 43 9.42 28.06 -12.78
N LEU A 44 10.46 27.78 -11.99
CA LEU A 44 11.25 28.82 -11.31
C LEU A 44 11.85 29.80 -12.31
N SER A 45 12.48 29.29 -13.36
CA SER A 45 13.05 30.14 -14.44
C SER A 45 11.98 31.00 -15.10
N SER A 46 10.78 30.46 -15.33
CA SER A 46 9.65 31.23 -15.91
C SER A 46 9.17 32.35 -15.00
N LEU A 47 9.39 32.25 -13.71
CA LEU A 47 9.03 33.27 -12.69
C LEU A 47 10.20 34.19 -12.32
N GLY A 48 11.38 33.97 -12.92
CA GLY A 48 12.60 34.73 -12.62
C GLY A 48 13.21 34.39 -11.27
N LEU A 49 12.94 33.19 -10.77
CA LEU A 49 13.47 32.64 -9.49
C LEU A 49 14.59 31.65 -9.72
N THR A 50 15.51 31.57 -8.75
CA THR A 50 16.57 30.57 -8.65
C THR A 50 16.23 29.51 -7.59
N LYS A 51 17.02 28.43 -7.51
CA LYS A 51 16.88 27.44 -6.42
C LYS A 51 17.15 28.05 -5.04
N GLU A 52 18.05 29.01 -4.96
CA GLU A 52 18.40 29.69 -3.72
C GLU A 52 17.27 30.57 -3.17
N ASP A 53 16.45 31.11 -4.05
CA ASP A 53 15.33 31.99 -3.67
C ASP A 53 14.20 31.24 -2.95
N ILE A 54 14.11 29.93 -3.13
CA ILE A 54 13.08 29.07 -2.52
C ILE A 54 13.57 28.35 -1.27
N ILE A 55 14.76 28.66 -0.77
CA ILE A 55 15.32 28.09 0.46
C ILE A 55 15.19 29.11 1.59
N ASP A 56 14.46 28.75 2.63
CA ASP A 56 14.40 29.54 3.86
C ASP A 56 15.69 29.35 4.67
N LYS A 57 16.62 30.28 4.52
CA LYS A 57 17.90 30.29 5.25
C LYS A 57 17.76 30.66 6.74
N THR A 58 16.60 31.11 7.16
CA THR A 58 16.30 31.45 8.56
C THR A 58 15.77 30.25 9.35
N ASP A 59 15.49 29.13 8.69
CA ASP A 59 15.05 27.92 9.36
C ASP A 59 16.13 27.38 10.34
N PRO A 60 15.86 27.34 11.65
CA PRO A 60 16.85 26.96 12.65
C PRO A 60 17.23 25.47 12.58
N ASP A 61 16.41 24.65 11.94
CA ASP A 61 16.65 23.23 11.78
C ASP A 61 17.23 22.87 10.39
N LEU A 62 17.48 23.87 9.53
CA LEU A 62 18.02 23.64 8.18
C LEU A 62 19.40 22.94 8.23
N GLY A 63 19.49 21.81 7.55
CA GLY A 63 20.72 21.02 7.49
C GLY A 63 21.05 20.27 8.80
N THR A 64 20.17 20.27 9.80
CA THR A 64 20.38 19.51 11.02
C THR A 64 19.97 18.04 10.86
N THR A 65 20.80 17.11 11.30
CA THR A 65 20.49 15.67 11.37
C THR A 65 20.27 15.19 12.80
N ARG A 66 20.11 16.10 13.76
CA ARG A 66 20.12 15.79 15.19
C ARG A 66 18.92 15.03 15.70
N SER A 67 17.76 15.21 15.08
CA SER A 67 16.57 14.40 15.36
C SER A 67 15.65 14.34 14.14
N ALA A 68 14.89 13.26 14.00
CA ALA A 68 13.90 13.11 12.93
C ALA A 68 12.82 14.19 13.00
N GLU A 69 12.42 14.61 14.21
CA GLU A 69 11.45 15.69 14.41
C GLU A 69 11.97 17.06 13.92
N ALA A 70 13.23 17.41 14.24
CA ALA A 70 13.83 18.66 13.77
C ALA A 70 13.89 18.67 12.25
N MET A 71 14.26 17.56 11.65
CA MET A 71 14.32 17.37 10.21
C MET A 71 12.94 17.53 9.56
N LEU A 72 11.89 16.91 10.11
CA LEU A 72 10.52 17.05 9.61
C LEU A 72 10.01 18.49 9.71
N ARG A 73 10.25 19.17 10.84
CA ARG A 73 9.90 20.58 11.00
C ARG A 73 10.62 21.47 9.97
N SER A 74 11.90 21.19 9.69
CA SER A 74 12.65 21.91 8.67
C SER A 74 12.07 21.67 7.28
N ILE A 75 11.79 20.43 6.91
CA ILE A 75 11.18 20.09 5.61
C ILE A 75 9.88 20.84 5.41
N GLU A 76 9.01 20.83 6.42
CA GLU A 76 7.72 21.50 6.32
C GLU A 76 7.86 23.01 6.21
N ARG A 77 8.75 23.64 7.00
CA ARG A 77 9.04 25.09 6.87
C ARG A 77 9.62 25.45 5.51
N GLN A 78 10.56 24.66 5.01
CA GLN A 78 11.13 24.86 3.67
C GLN A 78 10.07 24.75 2.58
N ARG A 79 9.19 23.76 2.69
CA ARG A 79 8.08 23.56 1.77
C ARG A 79 7.14 24.77 1.74
N GLN A 80 6.72 25.25 2.92
CA GLN A 80 5.83 26.41 3.04
C GLN A 80 6.48 27.68 2.53
N TYR A 81 7.75 27.90 2.86
CA TYR A 81 8.51 29.03 2.36
C TYR A 81 8.58 29.05 0.84
N LYS A 82 8.95 27.93 0.23
CA LYS A 82 9.01 27.76 -1.22
C LYS A 82 7.68 28.09 -1.91
N GLN A 83 6.57 27.59 -1.38
CA GLN A 83 5.25 27.90 -1.94
C GLN A 83 4.93 29.39 -1.91
N ARG A 84 5.22 30.03 -0.77
CA ARG A 84 5.01 31.49 -0.63
C ARG A 84 5.83 32.29 -1.63
N VAL A 85 7.08 31.93 -1.84
CA VAL A 85 7.96 32.60 -2.81
C VAL A 85 7.44 32.45 -4.24
N ILE A 86 7.05 31.23 -4.64
CA ILE A 86 6.51 30.97 -5.98
C ILE A 86 5.20 31.72 -6.19
N GLU A 87 4.31 31.72 -5.20
CA GLU A 87 3.03 32.42 -5.28
C GLU A 87 3.24 33.95 -5.37
N ALA A 88 4.11 34.49 -4.54
CA ALA A 88 4.46 35.92 -4.59
C ALA A 88 5.03 36.32 -5.97
N ALA A 89 5.90 35.48 -6.54
CA ALA A 89 6.46 35.73 -7.86
C ALA A 89 5.41 35.66 -8.97
N ARG A 90 4.44 34.76 -8.90
CA ARG A 90 3.30 34.67 -9.83
C ARG A 90 2.46 35.94 -9.76
N ARG A 91 2.05 36.37 -8.55
CA ARG A 91 1.24 37.56 -8.34
C ARG A 91 1.99 38.82 -8.76
N LYS A 92 3.30 38.91 -8.49
CA LYS A 92 4.14 40.03 -8.98
C LYS A 92 4.12 40.12 -10.52
N ARG A 93 4.22 38.96 -11.20
CA ARG A 93 4.18 38.87 -12.66
C ARG A 93 2.81 39.30 -13.22
N GLU A 94 1.72 38.93 -12.55
CA GLU A 94 0.35 39.24 -12.96
C GLU A 94 -0.05 40.67 -12.66
N THR A 95 0.37 41.23 -11.53
CA THR A 95 -0.07 42.52 -11.02
C THR A 95 0.97 43.65 -11.15
N GLY A 96 2.24 43.30 -11.39
CA GLY A 96 3.36 44.25 -11.41
C GLY A 96 3.73 44.81 -10.02
N LYS A 97 3.15 44.31 -8.93
CA LYS A 97 3.40 44.79 -7.55
C LYS A 97 4.15 43.77 -6.74
N ASP A 98 5.12 44.23 -5.94
CA ASP A 98 5.76 43.41 -4.91
C ASP A 98 4.75 43.11 -3.79
N ILE A 99 4.61 41.86 -3.44
CA ILE A 99 3.69 41.38 -2.39
C ILE A 99 4.52 40.94 -1.20
N VAL A 100 4.18 41.48 -0.02
CA VAL A 100 4.72 41.00 1.26
C VAL A 100 4.12 39.59 1.52
N ILE A 101 5.00 38.64 1.77
CA ILE A 101 4.59 37.24 2.02
C ILE A 101 4.12 37.15 3.47
N ASP A 102 2.80 37.17 3.69
CA ASP A 102 2.21 36.95 5.00
C ASP A 102 2.23 35.46 5.37
N GLN A 103 2.48 35.15 6.66
CA GLN A 103 2.73 33.79 7.13
C GLN A 103 1.47 32.89 7.28
N GLU A 104 0.26 33.42 7.11
CA GLU A 104 -0.98 32.72 7.51
C GLU A 104 -1.71 31.90 6.42
N ASP A 105 -1.35 31.98 5.13
CA ASP A 105 -2.15 31.34 4.05
C ASP A 105 -1.70 29.91 3.63
N SER A 106 -0.78 29.29 4.36
CA SER A 106 -0.18 28.01 3.94
C SER A 106 -1.08 26.78 4.05
N ASN A 107 -2.23 26.86 4.72
CA ASN A 107 -3.11 25.71 4.95
C ASN A 107 -4.13 25.44 3.83
N LYS A 108 -4.47 26.43 3.01
CA LYS A 108 -5.57 26.33 2.03
C LYS A 108 -5.33 25.39 0.83
N GLU A 109 -4.08 25.04 0.48
CA GLU A 109 -3.84 24.11 -0.63
C GLU A 109 -3.89 22.61 -0.22
N ARG A 110 -3.86 22.32 1.09
CA ARG A 110 -3.89 20.93 1.59
C ARG A 110 -5.25 20.27 1.42
N ASP A 111 -6.32 21.05 1.57
CA ASP A 111 -7.70 20.57 1.60
C ASP A 111 -8.32 20.37 0.22
N ILE A 112 -7.60 20.71 -0.86
CA ILE A 112 -8.13 20.60 -2.22
C ILE A 112 -8.34 19.14 -2.60
N GLU A 113 -9.51 18.85 -3.15
CA GLU A 113 -9.86 17.54 -3.71
C GLU A 113 -8.87 17.14 -4.82
N ARG A 114 -8.37 15.92 -4.76
CA ARG A 114 -7.44 15.34 -5.75
C ARG A 114 -7.88 13.97 -6.21
N ILE A 115 -7.87 13.78 -7.51
CA ILE A 115 -8.13 12.47 -8.13
C ILE A 115 -6.80 11.81 -8.46
N LEU A 116 -6.58 10.65 -7.85
CA LEU A 116 -5.38 9.84 -8.02
C LEU A 116 -5.78 8.47 -8.60
N LYS A 117 -4.97 7.92 -9.49
CA LYS A 117 -5.15 6.57 -10.01
C LYS A 117 -3.93 5.72 -9.68
N TYR A 118 -4.17 4.49 -9.27
CA TYR A 118 -3.12 3.56 -8.87
C TYR A 118 -3.28 2.22 -9.55
N ARG A 119 -2.15 1.61 -9.90
CA ARG A 119 -2.04 0.19 -10.25
C ARG A 119 -1.38 -0.54 -9.12
N CYS A 120 -2.00 -1.66 -8.72
CA CYS A 120 -1.48 -2.63 -7.77
C CYS A 120 -1.13 -3.91 -8.50
N GLU A 121 0.05 -4.44 -8.24
CA GLU A 121 0.49 -5.74 -8.72
C GLU A 121 0.90 -6.55 -7.50
N GLN A 122 0.21 -7.65 -7.25
CA GLN A 122 0.51 -8.57 -6.16
C GLN A 122 0.88 -9.93 -6.75
N MET A 123 2.03 -10.45 -6.36
CA MET A 123 2.47 -11.81 -6.68
C MET A 123 2.66 -12.58 -5.38
N SER A 124 1.96 -13.69 -5.22
CA SER A 124 2.10 -14.57 -4.06
C SER A 124 2.50 -15.98 -4.51
N ALA A 125 3.44 -16.58 -3.78
CA ALA A 125 3.90 -17.93 -4.04
C ALA A 125 3.96 -18.72 -2.72
N THR A 126 3.35 -19.91 -2.71
CA THR A 126 3.48 -20.87 -1.61
C THR A 126 4.44 -21.96 -2.03
N ARG A 127 5.42 -22.27 -1.18
CA ARG A 127 6.43 -23.29 -1.42
C ARG A 127 6.45 -24.31 -0.29
N LEU A 128 6.54 -25.58 -0.67
CA LEU A 128 6.77 -26.73 0.20
C LEU A 128 8.16 -27.29 -0.08
N ASN A 129 9.03 -27.37 0.91
CA ASN A 129 10.41 -27.85 0.74
C ASN A 129 11.13 -27.17 -0.44
N GLY A 130 10.91 -25.86 -0.62
CA GLY A 130 11.47 -25.08 -1.73
C GLY A 130 10.79 -25.28 -3.09
N VAL A 131 9.82 -26.19 -3.21
CA VAL A 131 9.05 -26.42 -4.45
C VAL A 131 7.80 -25.55 -4.42
N SER A 132 7.59 -24.73 -5.46
CA SER A 132 6.37 -23.94 -5.59
C SER A 132 5.17 -24.83 -5.87
N ILE A 133 4.17 -24.76 -4.99
CA ILE A 133 2.92 -25.52 -5.09
C ILE A 133 1.74 -24.65 -5.50
N ASN A 134 1.82 -23.34 -5.24
CA ASN A 134 0.80 -22.37 -5.60
C ASN A 134 1.46 -21.03 -5.96
N ASN A 135 0.99 -20.41 -7.03
CA ASN A 135 1.36 -19.04 -7.41
C ASN A 135 0.09 -18.31 -7.77
N SER A 136 -0.02 -17.07 -7.34
CA SER A 136 -1.09 -16.18 -7.75
C SER A 136 -0.54 -14.81 -8.12
N GLN A 137 -1.17 -14.19 -9.11
CA GLN A 137 -0.93 -12.82 -9.50
C GLN A 137 -2.27 -12.09 -9.52
N VAL A 138 -2.35 -10.97 -8.83
CA VAL A 138 -3.51 -10.09 -8.78
C VAL A 138 -3.08 -8.72 -9.25
N ASN A 139 -3.74 -8.20 -10.28
CA ASN A 139 -3.55 -6.84 -10.77
C ASN A 139 -4.84 -6.06 -10.56
N GLN A 140 -4.75 -4.94 -9.88
CA GLN A 140 -5.91 -4.10 -9.54
C GLN A 140 -5.62 -2.64 -9.87
N ASP A 141 -6.58 -1.95 -10.48
CA ASP A 141 -6.52 -0.52 -10.70
C ASP A 141 -7.53 0.17 -9.78
N PHE A 142 -7.05 1.14 -9.01
CA PHE A 142 -7.86 1.94 -8.09
C PHE A 142 -7.89 3.41 -8.50
N LYS A 143 -9.06 4.02 -8.34
CA LYS A 143 -9.23 5.48 -8.29
C LYS A 143 -9.40 5.89 -6.83
N VAL A 144 -8.64 6.88 -6.40
CA VAL A 144 -8.76 7.49 -5.07
C VAL A 144 -9.05 8.97 -5.26
N VAL A 145 -10.14 9.45 -4.68
CA VAL A 145 -10.37 10.88 -4.52
C VAL A 145 -9.96 11.23 -3.09
N GLN A 146 -8.91 12.02 -2.96
CA GLN A 146 -8.40 12.52 -1.69
C GLN A 146 -9.06 13.85 -1.35
N ASN A 147 -9.46 14.05 -0.11
CA ASN A 147 -10.13 15.25 0.39
C ASN A 147 -11.44 15.54 -0.36
N VAL A 148 -12.34 14.56 -0.38
CA VAL A 148 -13.66 14.68 -1.01
C VAL A 148 -14.37 15.93 -0.50
N ASP A 149 -14.97 16.71 -1.42
CA ASP A 149 -15.61 18.00 -1.11
C ASP A 149 -14.67 18.99 -0.40
N ASN A 150 -13.36 18.91 -0.64
CA ASN A 150 -12.31 19.69 0.02
C ASN A 150 -12.31 19.53 1.56
N LYS A 151 -12.66 18.34 2.04
CA LYS A 151 -12.57 17.97 3.46
C LYS A 151 -11.36 17.07 3.70
N GLU A 152 -10.44 17.56 4.53
CA GLU A 152 -9.26 16.78 4.94
C GLU A 152 -9.68 15.48 5.62
N GLY A 153 -8.97 14.39 5.34
CA GLY A 153 -9.26 13.08 5.91
C GLY A 153 -10.42 12.32 5.27
N LEU A 154 -11.14 12.90 4.30
CA LEU A 154 -12.22 12.23 3.60
C LEU A 154 -11.76 11.69 2.25
N PHE A 155 -11.89 10.37 2.04
CA PHE A 155 -11.42 9.68 0.84
C PHE A 155 -12.54 8.89 0.18
N LEU A 156 -12.59 8.89 -1.16
CA LEU A 156 -13.43 7.99 -1.93
C LEU A 156 -12.56 7.03 -2.72
N VAL A 157 -12.71 5.73 -2.46
CA VAL A 157 -11.96 4.66 -3.13
C VAL A 157 -12.86 3.88 -4.07
N THR A 158 -12.40 3.66 -5.30
CA THR A 158 -13.12 2.87 -6.31
C THR A 158 -12.18 1.87 -6.96
N LEU A 159 -12.52 0.59 -6.91
CA LEU A 159 -11.85 -0.45 -7.69
C LEU A 159 -12.34 -0.35 -9.15
N LEU A 160 -11.44 0.01 -10.06
CA LEU A 160 -11.75 0.18 -11.49
C LEU A 160 -11.64 -1.12 -12.26
N ASP A 161 -10.57 -1.88 -11.98
CA ASP A 161 -10.27 -3.14 -12.65
C ASP A 161 -9.64 -4.13 -11.68
N ASN A 162 -9.88 -5.43 -11.92
CA ASN A 162 -9.35 -6.52 -11.11
C ASN A 162 -9.12 -7.74 -12.01
N VAL A 163 -7.87 -8.20 -12.07
CA VAL A 163 -7.47 -9.39 -12.84
C VAL A 163 -6.71 -10.34 -11.93
N VAL A 164 -7.18 -11.57 -11.86
CA VAL A 164 -6.58 -12.63 -11.03
C VAL A 164 -6.13 -13.78 -11.91
N ASN A 165 -4.85 -14.16 -11.78
CA ASN A 165 -4.27 -15.35 -12.37
C ASN A 165 -3.68 -16.23 -11.25
N ALA A 166 -3.91 -17.54 -11.31
CA ALA A 166 -3.37 -18.47 -10.33
C ALA A 166 -2.92 -19.78 -10.97
N THR A 167 -1.93 -20.43 -10.33
CA THR A 167 -1.46 -21.77 -10.68
C THR A 167 -1.37 -22.60 -9.41
N PRO A 168 -2.03 -23.76 -9.31
CA PRO A 168 -2.90 -24.37 -10.34
C PRO A 168 -4.07 -23.47 -10.71
N GLN A 169 -4.49 -23.55 -11.97
CA GLN A 169 -5.55 -22.69 -12.48
C GLN A 169 -6.88 -23.04 -11.80
N PRO A 170 -7.50 -22.11 -11.10
CA PRO A 170 -8.85 -22.32 -10.53
C PRO A 170 -9.90 -22.36 -11.64
N LEU A 171 -11.10 -22.77 -11.29
CA LEU A 171 -12.24 -22.66 -12.20
C LEU A 171 -12.45 -21.19 -12.55
N LYS A 172 -12.47 -20.89 -13.85
CA LYS A 172 -12.63 -19.51 -14.35
C LYS A 172 -13.87 -18.82 -13.78
N GLU A 173 -14.97 -19.54 -13.73
CA GLU A 173 -16.26 -19.03 -13.21
C GLU A 173 -16.14 -18.62 -11.73
N SER A 174 -15.36 -19.33 -10.93
CA SER A 174 -15.14 -18.99 -9.51
C SER A 174 -14.31 -17.73 -9.37
N VAL A 175 -13.29 -17.54 -10.23
CA VAL A 175 -12.46 -16.33 -10.24
C VAL A 175 -13.28 -15.13 -10.72
N ASP A 176 -14.03 -15.28 -11.81
CA ASP A 176 -14.90 -14.24 -12.36
C ASP A 176 -15.95 -13.79 -11.32
N LEU A 177 -16.52 -14.76 -10.59
CA LEU A 177 -17.50 -14.47 -9.52
C LEU A 177 -16.86 -13.67 -8.37
N LEU A 178 -15.67 -14.07 -7.91
CA LEU A 178 -14.95 -13.35 -6.86
C LEU A 178 -14.59 -11.92 -7.29
N MET A 179 -14.14 -11.74 -8.54
CA MET A 179 -13.80 -10.43 -9.08
C MET A 179 -15.02 -9.49 -9.17
N GLU A 180 -16.19 -10.01 -9.56
CA GLU A 180 -17.43 -9.25 -9.59
C GLU A 180 -17.88 -8.80 -8.20
N VAL A 181 -17.78 -9.70 -7.20
CA VAL A 181 -18.09 -9.39 -5.80
C VAL A 181 -17.12 -8.34 -5.24
N ASP A 182 -15.80 -8.52 -5.43
CA ASP A 182 -14.79 -7.53 -5.02
C ASP A 182 -15.10 -6.16 -5.63
N LYS A 183 -15.44 -6.12 -6.91
CA LYS A 183 -15.78 -4.87 -7.61
C LYS A 183 -17.03 -4.22 -7.04
N ALA A 184 -18.07 -4.98 -6.72
CA ALA A 184 -19.28 -4.45 -6.12
C ALA A 184 -19.04 -3.86 -4.72
N LEU A 185 -18.25 -4.54 -3.88
CA LEU A 185 -18.01 -4.13 -2.50
C LEU A 185 -16.94 -3.04 -2.36
N LEU A 186 -16.04 -2.89 -3.35
CA LEU A 186 -14.96 -1.90 -3.32
C LEU A 186 -15.18 -0.71 -4.28
N SER A 187 -16.38 -0.58 -4.85
CA SER A 187 -16.71 0.55 -5.72
C SER A 187 -17.30 1.70 -4.89
N ASN A 188 -16.69 2.89 -5.03
CA ASN A 188 -17.15 4.12 -4.38
C ASN A 188 -17.28 4.01 -2.85
N VAL A 189 -16.29 3.44 -2.18
CA VAL A 189 -16.25 3.37 -0.72
C VAL A 189 -15.79 4.71 -0.16
N LEU A 190 -16.66 5.40 0.57
CA LEU A 190 -16.36 6.67 1.22
C LEU A 190 -15.80 6.41 2.62
N LEU A 191 -14.61 6.92 2.87
CA LEU A 191 -13.80 6.64 4.04
C LEU A 191 -13.50 7.90 4.83
N ASP A 192 -13.59 7.78 6.14
CA ASP A 192 -13.02 8.70 7.10
C ASP A 192 -11.70 8.14 7.62
N ILE A 193 -10.68 8.98 7.74
CA ILE A 193 -9.33 8.59 8.13
C ILE A 193 -9.02 9.13 9.53
N ASP A 194 -8.49 8.27 10.36
CA ASP A 194 -8.02 8.65 11.70
C ASP A 194 -6.88 9.68 11.61
N GLU A 195 -7.08 10.85 12.18
CA GLU A 195 -6.13 11.98 12.14
C GLU A 195 -4.81 11.69 12.87
N GLN A 196 -4.75 10.63 13.68
CA GLN A 196 -3.55 10.30 14.44
C GLN A 196 -2.67 9.26 13.74
N THR A 197 -3.30 8.30 13.07
CA THR A 197 -2.61 7.15 12.50
C THR A 197 -2.59 7.14 10.98
N GLY A 198 -3.45 7.92 10.32
CA GLY A 198 -3.66 7.89 8.88
C GLY A 198 -4.35 6.61 8.38
N LYS A 199 -4.84 5.77 9.29
CA LYS A 199 -5.57 4.55 8.97
C LYS A 199 -7.05 4.83 8.73
N VAL A 200 -7.71 3.91 8.05
CA VAL A 200 -9.17 3.97 7.89
C VAL A 200 -9.84 3.84 9.26
N ASN A 201 -10.58 4.86 9.64
CA ASN A 201 -11.37 4.90 10.87
C ASN A 201 -12.73 4.23 10.64
N GLN A 202 -13.46 4.65 9.59
CA GLN A 202 -14.79 4.12 9.28
C GLN A 202 -15.17 4.26 7.82
N ILE A 203 -16.13 3.43 7.39
CA ILE A 203 -16.83 3.52 6.11
C ILE A 203 -18.10 4.34 6.33
N LEU A 204 -18.28 5.44 5.55
CA LEU A 204 -19.38 6.40 5.76
C LEU A 204 -20.62 6.12 4.92
N ASN A 205 -20.50 5.40 3.82
CA ASN A 205 -21.58 5.18 2.86
C ASN A 205 -22.02 3.71 2.75
N HIS A 206 -22.17 3.05 3.89
CA HIS A 206 -22.51 1.64 3.97
C HIS A 206 -23.81 1.29 3.21
N ASP A 207 -24.84 2.13 3.33
CA ASP A 207 -26.14 1.92 2.66
C ASP A 207 -26.03 1.92 1.13
N GLU A 208 -25.14 2.73 0.56
CA GLU A 208 -24.86 2.74 -0.88
C GLU A 208 -24.14 1.46 -1.32
N ILE A 209 -23.23 0.95 -0.50
CA ILE A 209 -22.53 -0.32 -0.77
C ILE A 209 -23.51 -1.48 -0.74
N ILE A 210 -24.42 -1.53 0.23
CA ILE A 210 -25.50 -2.54 0.27
C ILE A 210 -26.32 -2.51 -1.01
N LYS A 211 -26.77 -1.33 -1.46
CA LYS A 211 -27.53 -1.19 -2.71
C LYS A 211 -26.76 -1.67 -3.94
N GLN A 212 -25.47 -1.38 -4.02
CA GLN A 212 -24.60 -1.87 -5.09
C GLN A 212 -24.44 -3.38 -5.04
N TRP A 213 -24.30 -3.95 -3.86
CA TRP A 213 -24.25 -5.39 -3.64
C TRP A 213 -25.55 -6.07 -4.12
N ASP A 214 -26.72 -5.56 -3.73
CA ASP A 214 -28.02 -6.13 -4.13
C ASP A 214 -28.18 -6.17 -5.65
N GLN A 215 -27.79 -5.09 -6.34
CA GLN A 215 -27.79 -5.05 -7.81
C GLN A 215 -26.80 -6.06 -8.41
N CYS A 216 -25.62 -6.20 -7.85
CA CYS A 216 -24.63 -7.18 -8.27
C CYS A 216 -25.13 -8.60 -8.07
N LYS A 217 -25.67 -8.92 -6.90
CA LYS A 217 -26.23 -10.23 -6.56
C LYS A 217 -27.31 -10.67 -7.55
N ASP A 218 -28.25 -9.77 -7.88
CA ASP A 218 -29.30 -10.05 -8.86
C ASP A 218 -28.74 -10.26 -10.27
N SER A 219 -27.73 -9.50 -10.65
CA SER A 219 -27.03 -9.67 -11.92
C SER A 219 -26.31 -11.01 -12.00
N LEU A 220 -25.63 -11.41 -10.92
CA LEU A 220 -24.91 -12.69 -10.81
C LEU A 220 -25.89 -13.88 -10.89
N ARG A 221 -27.02 -13.82 -10.19
CA ARG A 221 -28.04 -14.87 -10.29
C ARG A 221 -28.55 -15.05 -11.73
N LYS A 222 -28.81 -13.95 -12.44
CA LYS A 222 -29.21 -13.99 -13.85
C LYS A 222 -28.09 -14.52 -14.74
N LYS A 223 -26.86 -14.08 -14.54
CA LYS A 223 -25.68 -14.52 -15.31
C LYS A 223 -25.44 -16.02 -15.20
N TYR A 224 -25.67 -16.61 -14.03
CA TYR A 224 -25.44 -18.03 -13.74
C TYR A 224 -26.72 -18.89 -13.71
N ASP A 225 -27.85 -18.39 -14.16
CA ASP A 225 -29.13 -19.14 -14.20
C ASP A 225 -29.09 -20.41 -15.10
N PHE A 226 -28.12 -20.47 -16.02
CA PHE A 226 -27.88 -21.64 -16.87
C PHE A 226 -27.35 -22.86 -16.11
N ILE A 227 -26.89 -22.72 -14.90
CA ILE A 227 -26.36 -23.83 -14.08
C ILE A 227 -27.49 -24.77 -13.71
N ARG A 228 -27.44 -26.02 -14.27
CA ARG A 228 -28.44 -27.05 -14.02
C ARG A 228 -28.10 -28.00 -12.90
N LYS A 229 -26.80 -28.12 -12.57
CA LYS A 229 -26.31 -29.02 -11.52
C LYS A 229 -26.62 -28.42 -10.15
N GLU A 230 -27.43 -29.12 -9.36
CA GLU A 230 -27.93 -28.69 -8.05
C GLU A 230 -26.76 -28.35 -7.08
N ASP A 231 -25.80 -29.25 -6.90
CA ASP A 231 -24.61 -29.03 -6.06
C ASP A 231 -23.83 -27.75 -6.43
N THR A 232 -23.77 -27.39 -7.71
CA THR A 232 -23.06 -26.18 -8.15
C THR A 232 -23.91 -24.93 -7.89
N ARG A 233 -25.22 -25.03 -8.03
CA ARG A 233 -26.16 -23.95 -7.71
C ARG A 233 -26.17 -23.67 -6.21
N ASP A 234 -26.17 -24.71 -5.37
CA ASP A 234 -26.12 -24.57 -3.91
C ASP A 234 -24.82 -23.90 -3.45
N LYS A 235 -23.69 -24.24 -4.07
CA LYS A 235 -22.41 -23.59 -3.82
C LYS A 235 -22.43 -22.10 -4.22
N LEU A 236 -23.04 -21.77 -5.35
CA LEU A 236 -23.20 -20.36 -5.77
C LEU A 236 -24.06 -19.58 -4.77
N GLU A 237 -25.24 -20.11 -4.41
CA GLU A 237 -26.11 -19.44 -3.44
C GLU A 237 -25.47 -19.31 -2.06
N TYR A 238 -24.72 -20.33 -1.61
CA TYR A 238 -23.96 -20.23 -0.38
C TYR A 238 -22.89 -19.13 -0.45
N PHE A 239 -22.16 -19.04 -1.56
CA PHE A 239 -21.16 -17.97 -1.78
C PHE A 239 -21.80 -16.58 -1.78
N LEU A 240 -22.93 -16.40 -2.49
CA LEU A 240 -23.66 -15.14 -2.52
C LEU A 240 -24.19 -14.76 -1.13
N LYS A 241 -24.64 -15.75 -0.34
CA LYS A 241 -25.09 -15.53 1.04
C LYS A 241 -23.93 -15.05 1.94
N VAL A 242 -22.76 -15.68 1.85
CA VAL A 242 -21.57 -15.24 2.62
C VAL A 242 -21.16 -13.81 2.25
N ALA A 243 -21.16 -13.48 0.96
CA ALA A 243 -20.86 -12.13 0.49
C ALA A 243 -21.93 -11.10 0.94
N GLU A 244 -23.21 -11.52 1.00
CA GLU A 244 -24.30 -10.71 1.53
C GLU A 244 -24.14 -10.42 3.02
N GLU A 245 -23.79 -11.43 3.82
CA GLU A 245 -23.51 -11.28 5.25
C GLU A 245 -22.33 -10.31 5.48
N GLN A 246 -21.28 -10.38 4.63
CA GLN A 246 -20.17 -9.43 4.67
C GLN A 246 -20.61 -8.01 4.29
N ALA A 247 -21.42 -7.85 3.23
CA ALA A 247 -21.89 -6.56 2.77
C ALA A 247 -22.80 -5.86 3.80
N HIS A 248 -23.68 -6.59 4.46
CA HIS A 248 -24.65 -6.05 5.42
C HIS A 248 -24.06 -5.82 6.82
N ASN A 249 -22.96 -6.46 7.16
CA ASN A 249 -22.28 -6.26 8.44
C ASN A 249 -21.11 -5.27 8.26
N LEU A 250 -21.26 -4.06 8.78
CA LEU A 250 -20.26 -2.99 8.65
C LEU A 250 -18.89 -3.37 9.21
N ASP A 251 -18.85 -4.11 10.33
CA ASP A 251 -17.59 -4.54 10.94
C ASP A 251 -16.89 -5.57 10.02
N SER A 252 -17.64 -6.55 9.49
CA SER A 252 -17.11 -7.53 8.54
C SER A 252 -16.62 -6.89 7.25
N LEU A 253 -17.37 -5.93 6.70
CA LEU A 253 -16.98 -5.15 5.52
C LEU A 253 -15.70 -4.33 5.81
N SER A 254 -15.63 -3.68 6.95
CA SER A 254 -14.45 -2.91 7.37
C SER A 254 -13.24 -3.80 7.57
N MET A 255 -13.40 -4.97 8.16
CA MET A 255 -12.33 -5.97 8.30
C MET A 255 -11.83 -6.46 6.94
N MET A 256 -12.75 -6.82 6.02
CA MET A 256 -12.41 -7.24 4.66
C MET A 256 -11.67 -6.12 3.90
N PHE A 257 -12.15 -4.89 3.99
CA PHE A 257 -11.53 -3.74 3.34
C PHE A 257 -10.11 -3.49 3.88
N ASN A 258 -9.95 -3.46 5.21
CA ASN A 258 -8.67 -3.25 5.87
C ASN A 258 -7.68 -4.43 5.67
N ALA A 259 -8.14 -5.62 5.30
CA ALA A 259 -7.27 -6.75 4.97
C ALA A 259 -6.59 -6.61 3.59
N LYS A 260 -7.10 -5.74 2.70
CA LYS A 260 -6.51 -5.53 1.37
C LYS A 260 -5.15 -4.85 1.47
N LEU A 261 -4.14 -5.37 0.76
CA LEU A 261 -2.78 -4.79 0.77
C LEU A 261 -2.74 -3.35 0.25
N PHE A 262 -3.59 -3.02 -0.74
CA PHE A 262 -3.76 -1.64 -1.19
C PHE A 262 -4.11 -0.71 -0.02
N VAL A 263 -5.13 -1.06 0.75
CA VAL A 263 -5.61 -0.24 1.88
C VAL A 263 -4.54 -0.12 2.95
N ASN A 264 -3.92 -1.23 3.33
CA ASN A 264 -2.85 -1.25 4.32
C ASN A 264 -1.62 -0.44 3.92
N THR A 265 -1.34 -0.36 2.60
CA THR A 265 -0.20 0.37 2.06
C THR A 265 -0.52 1.84 1.86
N PHE A 266 -1.73 2.14 1.34
CA PHE A 266 -2.12 3.50 1.00
C PHE A 266 -2.50 4.33 2.23
N PHE A 267 -3.30 3.78 3.15
CA PHE A 267 -3.75 4.50 4.35
C PHE A 267 -2.79 4.29 5.51
N ASP A 268 -1.94 5.29 5.77
CA ASP A 268 -0.92 5.21 6.79
C ASP A 268 -0.43 6.60 7.24
N LYS A 269 0.43 6.64 8.23
CA LYS A 269 0.97 7.82 8.92
C LYS A 269 1.41 8.98 8.01
N TYR A 270 1.83 8.70 6.77
CA TYR A 270 2.24 9.75 5.83
C TYR A 270 1.10 10.70 5.44
N LEU A 271 -0.17 10.30 5.62
CA LEU A 271 -1.34 11.12 5.35
C LEU A 271 -1.55 12.21 6.42
N VAL A 272 -1.03 11.99 7.62
CA VAL A 272 -1.18 12.89 8.78
C VAL A 272 0.14 13.58 9.08
N THR A 273 0.19 14.90 8.81
CA THR A 273 1.43 15.69 8.75
C THR A 273 2.06 16.03 10.11
N ASP A 274 1.28 15.96 11.20
CA ASP A 274 1.71 16.45 12.51
C ASP A 274 2.27 15.35 13.43
N LYS A 275 2.44 14.13 12.93
CA LYS A 275 2.83 12.99 13.76
C LYS A 275 4.21 12.48 13.39
N ASN A 276 4.87 11.90 14.36
CA ASN A 276 6.18 11.27 14.22
C ASN A 276 6.14 10.12 13.20
N LEU A 277 6.39 10.46 11.93
CA LEU A 277 6.45 9.48 10.84
C LEU A 277 7.47 8.36 11.13
N PHE A 278 8.48 8.65 11.97
CA PHE A 278 9.60 7.76 12.26
C PHE A 278 9.50 7.01 13.59
N ASP A 279 8.49 7.27 14.41
CA ASP A 279 8.31 6.52 15.65
C ASP A 279 8.10 5.04 15.34
N PRO A 280 8.76 4.14 16.08
CA PRO A 280 8.44 2.73 16.03
C PRO A 280 6.96 2.49 16.33
N TYR A 281 6.34 1.58 15.62
CA TYR A 281 4.93 1.25 15.82
C TYR A 281 4.70 -0.23 15.56
N LYS A 282 3.55 -0.71 16.02
CA LYS A 282 3.15 -2.10 15.91
C LYS A 282 2.02 -2.26 14.91
N ARG A 283 2.04 -3.37 14.18
CA ARG A 283 0.92 -3.80 13.33
C ARG A 283 0.68 -5.29 13.54
N VAL A 284 -0.59 -5.67 13.50
CA VAL A 284 -1.02 -7.05 13.59
C VAL A 284 -1.46 -7.51 12.21
N PHE A 285 -0.96 -8.66 11.80
CA PHE A 285 -1.31 -9.32 10.54
C PHE A 285 -1.86 -10.71 10.81
N ASN A 286 -2.85 -11.12 10.04
CA ASN A 286 -3.29 -12.51 10.05
C ASN A 286 -2.28 -13.36 9.27
N SER A 287 -1.95 -14.52 9.83
CA SER A 287 -1.13 -15.52 9.15
C SER A 287 -1.80 -15.95 7.84
N GLN A 288 -1.00 -16.12 6.79
CA GLN A 288 -1.45 -16.69 5.52
C GLN A 288 -1.31 -18.22 5.47
N LEU A 289 -0.49 -18.76 6.36
CA LEU A 289 -0.27 -20.20 6.49
C LEU A 289 -1.24 -20.86 7.46
N PHE A 290 -1.63 -20.14 8.51
CA PHE A 290 -2.39 -20.68 9.63
C PHE A 290 -3.64 -19.82 9.88
N GLU A 291 -4.80 -20.43 9.77
CA GLU A 291 -6.09 -19.79 10.02
C GLU A 291 -6.19 -19.33 11.49
N ASP A 292 -6.85 -18.22 11.72
CA ASP A 292 -7.12 -17.63 13.05
C ASP A 292 -5.87 -17.30 13.90
N ILE A 293 -4.70 -17.22 13.27
CA ILE A 293 -3.46 -16.82 13.94
C ILE A 293 -3.08 -15.40 13.54
N ALA A 294 -2.99 -14.52 14.54
CA ALA A 294 -2.51 -13.16 14.38
C ALA A 294 -1.05 -13.03 14.82
N VAL A 295 -0.25 -12.32 14.04
CA VAL A 295 1.18 -12.08 14.27
C VAL A 295 1.42 -10.60 14.46
N GLU A 296 1.99 -10.20 15.60
CA GLU A 296 2.39 -8.82 15.88
C GLU A 296 3.80 -8.57 15.33
N LEU A 297 3.95 -7.49 14.57
CA LEU A 297 5.21 -7.02 14.02
C LEU A 297 5.54 -5.63 14.56
N ASP A 298 6.76 -5.46 15.05
CA ASP A 298 7.36 -4.18 15.41
C ASP A 298 8.00 -3.57 14.15
N PHE A 299 7.62 -2.34 13.78
CA PHE A 299 8.15 -1.64 12.62
C PHE A 299 9.10 -0.52 13.00
N THR A 300 10.23 -0.47 12.31
CA THR A 300 11.17 0.65 12.31
C THR A 300 11.22 1.29 10.93
N GLN A 301 11.47 2.59 10.86
CA GLN A 301 11.52 3.35 9.62
C GLN A 301 12.82 4.14 9.52
N GLU A 302 13.31 4.29 8.28
CA GLU A 302 14.47 5.11 7.94
C GLU A 302 14.24 5.88 6.64
N ILE A 303 14.70 7.13 6.57
CA ILE A 303 14.75 7.88 5.31
C ILE A 303 16.00 7.43 4.55
N LEU A 304 15.80 6.91 3.33
CA LEU A 304 16.90 6.55 2.44
C LEU A 304 17.33 7.73 1.56
N LYS A 305 16.36 8.55 1.13
CA LYS A 305 16.61 9.70 0.26
C LYS A 305 15.51 10.73 0.45
N GLU A 306 15.90 11.99 0.36
CA GLU A 306 15.00 13.13 0.46
C GLU A 306 15.29 14.16 -0.63
N SER A 307 14.25 14.82 -1.08
CA SER A 307 14.27 15.97 -1.99
C SER A 307 13.11 16.91 -1.61
N PRO A 308 13.06 18.15 -2.13
CA PRO A 308 12.10 19.17 -1.68
C PRO A 308 10.61 18.75 -1.65
N ASN A 309 10.21 17.82 -2.50
CA ASN A 309 8.80 17.38 -2.61
C ASN A 309 8.65 15.85 -2.55
N MET A 310 9.72 15.11 -2.29
CA MET A 310 9.71 13.66 -2.35
C MET A 310 10.58 13.09 -1.25
N VAL A 311 10.11 12.03 -0.60
CA VAL A 311 10.88 11.26 0.35
C VAL A 311 10.82 9.78 -0.01
N LEU A 312 11.96 9.10 0.06
CA LEU A 312 12.07 7.64 -0.01
C LEU A 312 12.27 7.10 1.39
N ILE A 313 11.31 6.33 1.87
CA ILE A 313 11.32 5.71 3.20
C ILE A 313 11.44 4.20 3.05
N GLN A 314 12.24 3.57 3.89
CA GLN A 314 12.25 2.13 4.08
C GLN A 314 11.71 1.80 5.47
N ARG A 315 10.84 0.79 5.53
CA ARG A 315 10.32 0.19 6.76
C ARG A 315 10.76 -1.26 6.83
N LYS A 316 11.14 -1.69 8.01
CA LYS A 316 11.50 -3.08 8.30
C LYS A 316 10.72 -3.55 9.51
N SER A 317 10.16 -4.73 9.43
CA SER A 317 9.50 -5.35 10.56
C SER A 317 10.42 -6.33 11.28
N LYS A 318 10.12 -6.51 12.56
CA LYS A 318 10.63 -7.59 13.39
C LYS A 318 9.45 -8.26 14.08
N MET A 319 9.35 -9.57 13.97
CA MET A 319 8.32 -10.33 14.65
C MET A 319 8.49 -10.25 16.18
N ASN A 320 7.41 -9.96 16.87
CA ASN A 320 7.39 -10.00 18.34
C ASN A 320 7.21 -11.45 18.80
N LYS A 321 8.31 -12.05 19.28
CA LYS A 321 8.30 -13.45 19.71
C LYS A 321 7.56 -13.67 21.05
N ASP A 322 7.41 -12.61 21.86
CA ASP A 322 6.78 -12.69 23.18
C ASP A 322 5.25 -12.82 23.09
N THR A 323 4.65 -12.26 22.02
CA THR A 323 3.19 -12.32 21.76
C THR A 323 2.81 -13.45 20.82
N LEU A 324 3.79 -14.18 20.28
CA LEU A 324 3.55 -15.21 19.28
C LEU A 324 2.90 -16.45 19.90
N PRO A 325 1.73 -16.92 19.39
CA PRO A 325 1.09 -18.15 19.87
C PRO A 325 1.77 -19.42 19.28
N LEU A 326 3.06 -19.62 19.61
CA LEU A 326 3.91 -20.63 18.98
C LEU A 326 3.36 -22.06 19.14
N SER A 327 2.70 -22.36 20.27
CA SER A 327 2.06 -23.67 20.49
C SER A 327 0.93 -23.95 19.49
N GLN A 328 0.09 -22.94 19.22
CA GLN A 328 -1.01 -23.02 18.25
C GLN A 328 -0.48 -23.15 16.82
N ILE A 329 0.56 -22.38 16.48
CA ILE A 329 1.23 -22.45 15.17
C ILE A 329 1.80 -23.86 14.95
N LYS A 330 2.47 -24.42 15.95
CA LYS A 330 3.04 -25.76 15.89
C LYS A 330 1.96 -26.84 15.73
N GLU A 331 0.90 -26.75 16.50
CA GLU A 331 -0.24 -27.69 16.41
C GLU A 331 -0.90 -27.62 15.01
N ALA A 332 -1.16 -26.39 14.51
CA ALA A 332 -1.72 -26.18 13.18
C ALA A 332 -0.81 -26.74 12.06
N TYR A 333 0.51 -26.55 12.19
CA TYR A 333 1.49 -27.10 11.27
C TYR A 333 1.49 -28.63 11.30
N GLU A 334 1.55 -29.25 12.49
CA GLU A 334 1.56 -30.68 12.66
C GLU A 334 0.29 -31.36 12.12
N LYS A 335 -0.87 -30.69 12.28
CA LYS A 335 -2.15 -31.19 11.79
C LYS A 335 -2.30 -31.05 10.26
N ARG A 336 -1.91 -29.92 9.70
CA ARG A 336 -2.24 -29.56 8.30
C ARG A 336 -1.13 -29.90 7.33
N PHE A 337 0.12 -29.65 7.68
CA PHE A 337 1.26 -29.70 6.74
C PHE A 337 2.19 -30.90 6.98
N GLN A 338 2.45 -31.25 8.22
CA GLN A 338 3.38 -32.33 8.52
C GLN A 338 3.02 -33.69 7.87
N PRO A 339 1.74 -34.11 7.75
CA PRO A 339 1.40 -35.35 7.05
C PRO A 339 1.85 -35.39 5.59
N THR A 340 1.88 -34.22 4.93
CA THR A 340 2.29 -34.08 3.53
C THR A 340 3.80 -33.82 3.40
N ILE A 341 4.37 -32.98 4.26
CA ILE A 341 5.78 -32.55 4.19
C ILE A 341 6.69 -33.62 4.80
N GLN A 342 6.21 -34.38 5.80
CA GLN A 342 6.93 -35.40 6.59
C GLN A 342 8.10 -34.82 7.43
N TYR A 343 8.29 -33.52 7.50
CA TYR A 343 9.26 -32.86 8.38
C TYR A 343 8.58 -32.33 9.64
N LYS A 344 9.32 -32.41 10.76
CA LYS A 344 8.88 -31.80 12.02
C LYS A 344 8.89 -30.28 11.92
N PHE A 345 8.06 -29.64 12.73
CA PHE A 345 8.11 -28.20 12.91
C PHE A 345 9.53 -27.75 13.29
N SER A 346 10.02 -26.70 12.65
CA SER A 346 11.35 -26.13 12.90
C SER A 346 11.24 -24.83 13.69
N ASP A 347 11.27 -23.72 13.00
CA ASP A 347 11.10 -22.36 13.55
C ASP A 347 10.12 -21.58 12.67
N TYR A 348 9.32 -20.72 13.29
CA TYR A 348 8.39 -19.85 12.56
C TYR A 348 8.94 -18.44 12.49
N ASN A 349 8.83 -17.86 11.31
CA ASN A 349 9.26 -16.50 11.05
C ASN A 349 8.24 -15.75 10.18
N TYR A 350 8.03 -14.50 10.51
CA TYR A 350 7.23 -13.57 9.72
C TYR A 350 8.00 -12.24 9.59
N SER A 351 8.27 -11.81 8.38
CA SER A 351 9.03 -10.60 8.11
C SER A 351 8.40 -9.78 6.99
N MET A 352 8.51 -8.47 7.08
CA MET A 352 8.01 -7.52 6.10
C MET A 352 9.01 -6.39 5.87
N VAL A 353 9.25 -6.06 4.61
CA VAL A 353 10.05 -4.92 4.20
C VAL A 353 9.23 -4.08 3.23
N GLU A 354 9.12 -2.81 3.51
CA GLU A 354 8.36 -1.85 2.72
C GLU A 354 9.26 -0.70 2.28
N LYS A 355 9.11 -0.25 1.04
CA LYS A 355 9.74 0.97 0.52
C LYS A 355 8.67 1.87 -0.09
N TYR A 356 8.70 3.15 0.26
CA TYR A 356 7.74 4.15 -0.19
C TYR A 356 8.43 5.35 -0.80
N VAL A 357 7.95 5.79 -1.94
CA VAL A 357 8.21 7.13 -2.49
C VAL A 357 6.95 7.96 -2.27
N ILE A 358 7.05 8.96 -1.41
CA ILE A 358 5.92 9.82 -1.01
C ILE A 358 6.15 11.22 -1.56
N ASN A 359 5.11 11.79 -2.16
CA ASN A 359 5.08 13.22 -2.45
C ASN A 359 4.68 13.96 -1.18
N THR A 360 5.64 14.69 -0.59
CA THR A 360 5.45 15.40 0.68
C THR A 360 4.68 16.73 0.53
N LYS A 361 4.58 17.25 -0.69
CA LYS A 361 3.79 18.47 -0.94
C LYS A 361 2.28 18.21 -0.81
N TYR A 362 1.84 17.04 -1.29
CA TYR A 362 0.41 16.71 -1.39
C TYR A 362 0.03 15.44 -0.61
N ASN A 363 0.96 14.88 0.14
CA ASN A 363 0.76 13.70 1.00
C ASN A 363 0.12 12.53 0.26
N PHE A 364 0.74 12.07 -0.84
CA PHE A 364 0.33 10.84 -1.51
C PHE A 364 1.53 9.96 -1.88
N ILE A 365 1.29 8.67 -1.96
CA ILE A 365 2.27 7.69 -2.44
C ILE A 365 2.41 7.83 -3.96
N VAL A 366 3.64 7.93 -4.44
CA VAL A 366 3.98 7.83 -5.87
C VAL A 366 4.21 6.38 -6.25
N GLN A 367 4.89 5.67 -5.35
CA GLN A 367 5.29 4.28 -5.55
C GLN A 367 5.48 3.61 -4.20
N SER A 368 5.08 2.35 -4.10
CA SER A 368 5.45 1.49 -2.97
C SER A 368 5.80 0.10 -3.44
N ASP A 369 6.78 -0.52 -2.80
CA ASP A 369 7.14 -1.93 -2.93
C ASP A 369 7.11 -2.56 -1.54
N VAL A 370 6.34 -3.64 -1.40
CA VAL A 370 6.17 -4.37 -0.15
C VAL A 370 6.49 -5.82 -0.41
N LEU A 371 7.45 -6.36 0.34
CA LEU A 371 7.76 -7.78 0.36
C LEU A 371 7.45 -8.31 1.75
N PHE A 372 6.61 -9.34 1.84
CA PHE A 372 6.52 -10.08 3.08
C PHE A 372 6.73 -11.57 2.86
N ILE A 373 7.30 -12.20 3.89
CA ILE A 373 7.64 -13.61 3.92
C ILE A 373 7.14 -14.17 5.23
N GLU A 374 6.33 -15.21 5.13
CA GLU A 374 5.90 -16.02 6.25
C GLU A 374 6.41 -17.45 6.03
N GLU A 375 7.10 -18.01 7.00
CA GLU A 375 7.72 -19.33 6.82
C GLU A 375 7.74 -20.17 8.10
N VAL A 376 7.61 -21.50 7.91
CA VAL A 376 8.18 -22.49 8.82
C VAL A 376 9.49 -22.93 8.18
N THR A 377 10.59 -22.48 8.76
CA THR A 377 11.94 -22.49 8.16
C THR A 377 12.28 -23.83 7.49
N ASN A 378 12.66 -23.78 6.21
CA ASN A 378 12.98 -24.88 5.32
C ASN A 378 11.82 -25.85 4.98
N ASN A 379 10.63 -25.67 5.54
CA ASN A 379 9.51 -26.60 5.34
C ASN A 379 8.43 -25.99 4.44
N LEU A 380 7.96 -24.81 4.82
CA LEU A 380 6.81 -24.15 4.21
C LEU A 380 7.05 -22.64 4.17
N GLU A 381 6.80 -22.02 3.05
CA GLU A 381 7.00 -20.57 2.85
C GLU A 381 5.86 -19.98 2.03
N VAL A 382 5.37 -18.84 2.43
CA VAL A 382 4.57 -17.93 1.58
C VAL A 382 5.35 -16.65 1.40
N VAL A 383 5.56 -16.27 0.14
CA VAL A 383 6.19 -15.00 -0.24
C VAL A 383 5.18 -14.19 -1.01
N THR A 384 4.96 -12.94 -0.60
CA THR A 384 4.16 -11.98 -1.36
C THR A 384 4.98 -10.73 -1.68
N ASP A 385 5.05 -10.43 -2.97
CA ASP A 385 5.59 -9.20 -3.54
C ASP A 385 4.42 -8.33 -4.00
N PHE A 386 4.26 -7.14 -3.40
CA PHE A 386 3.21 -6.18 -3.73
C PHE A 386 3.81 -4.87 -4.18
N LYS A 387 3.33 -4.35 -5.30
CA LYS A 387 3.75 -3.10 -5.91
C LYS A 387 2.57 -2.18 -6.10
N LEU A 388 2.70 -0.95 -5.63
CA LEU A 388 1.76 0.13 -5.84
C LEU A 388 2.42 1.21 -6.68
N ARG A 389 1.77 1.64 -7.76
CA ARG A 389 2.27 2.67 -8.68
C ARG A 389 1.18 3.67 -8.98
N LYS A 390 1.46 4.95 -8.74
CA LYS A 390 0.58 6.03 -9.20
C LYS A 390 0.63 6.08 -10.74
N LEU A 391 -0.54 6.06 -11.37
CA LEU A 391 -0.68 6.27 -12.80
C LEU A 391 -0.69 7.77 -13.13
N VAL A 392 -0.24 8.10 -14.33
CA VAL A 392 -0.17 9.49 -14.82
C VAL A 392 -1.54 9.97 -15.27
#